data_050e1d9cb4fd58d705fe8bf8a52f116e
#
_entry.id   050e1d9cb4fd58d705fe8bf8a52f116e
#
_cell.length_a   1.000
_cell.length_b   1.000
_cell.length_c   1.000
_cell.angle_alpha   90.00
_cell.angle_beta   90.00
_cell.angle_gamma   90.00
#
_symmetry.space_group_name_H-M   'P 1'
#
loop_
_entity.id
_entity.type
_entity.pdbx_description
1 polymer ?
#
loop_
_entity_poly.entity_id
_entity_poly.type
_entity_poly.pdbx_seq_one_letter_code
_entity_poly.pdbx_strand_id
1 'polypeptide(L)'
;MEIFNSPVEISEWSLGQRQSGHSIGFIPTMGALHDGHATLMQRSKADNSRNVASIFVNPLQFNNAQDLNSYPRTLDTDIDIAKKAGIDALYVPSVSAMYPDGFSTVVTAGHLAETMEGASRPGHFDGVATVVVKLISAVNPDHAYFGKKDFQQLAVIRQVIADLDMNCSIVGVPTVRHSDGLAMSSRNTRLTAIHRKQSPVIFSALQKLVSSQSPVPIDSVSIKKQFTDEIHSSSEGLVEYIEIVDTFTLETKTHFDKSCTVCVAVWFGDVRLIDNISHEDNDH
;
A
#
# COMPACT_ATOMS: atom_id res chain seq x y z
N MET A 1 -7.48 0.87 24.08
CA MET A 1 -7.78 1.30 22.69
C MET A 1 -9.19 1.86 22.67
N GLU A 2 -9.32 3.10 22.30
CA GLU A 2 -10.59 3.79 22.08
C GLU A 2 -11.04 3.66 20.63
N ILE A 3 -12.34 3.73 20.34
CA ILE A 3 -12.87 3.61 18.96
C ILE A 3 -13.67 4.88 18.67
N PHE A 4 -13.35 5.52 17.54
CA PHE A 4 -13.96 6.75 17.07
C PHE A 4 -14.59 6.56 15.70
N ASN A 5 -15.76 7.14 15.47
CA ASN A 5 -16.52 6.96 14.23
C ASN A 5 -16.69 8.26 13.43
N SER A 6 -16.33 9.39 14.01
CA SER A 6 -16.42 10.68 13.31
C SER A 6 -15.07 11.39 13.22
N PRO A 7 -14.86 12.24 12.18
CA PRO A 7 -13.64 13.04 12.05
C PRO A 7 -13.43 14.00 13.24
N VAL A 8 -14.50 14.50 13.83
CA VAL A 8 -14.44 15.43 14.96
C VAL A 8 -13.90 14.73 16.20
N GLU A 9 -14.46 13.56 16.56
CA GLU A 9 -14.04 12.80 17.74
C GLU A 9 -12.54 12.42 17.69
N ILE A 10 -12.07 11.89 16.56
CA ILE A 10 -10.65 11.52 16.43
C ILE A 10 -9.74 12.75 16.45
N SER A 11 -10.19 13.87 15.86
CA SER A 11 -9.44 15.14 15.89
C SER A 11 -9.30 15.69 17.30
N GLU A 12 -10.36 15.69 18.09
CA GLU A 12 -10.35 16.12 19.50
C GLU A 12 -9.42 15.24 20.35
N TRP A 13 -9.49 13.91 20.17
CA TRP A 13 -8.59 12.99 20.85
C TRP A 13 -7.13 13.28 20.49
N SER A 14 -6.82 13.41 19.21
CA SER A 14 -5.47 13.69 18.72
C SER A 14 -4.93 15.03 19.26
N LEU A 15 -5.76 16.07 19.27
CA LEU A 15 -5.40 17.37 19.83
C LEU A 15 -5.05 17.27 21.31
N GLY A 16 -5.85 16.53 22.10
CA GLY A 16 -5.58 16.28 23.51
C GLY A 16 -4.27 15.54 23.76
N GLN A 17 -3.93 14.55 22.91
CA GLN A 17 -2.65 13.85 23.00
C GLN A 17 -1.47 14.78 22.69
N ARG A 18 -1.56 15.60 21.65
CA ARG A 18 -0.52 16.56 21.28
C ARG A 18 -0.33 17.64 22.35
N GLN A 19 -1.40 18.15 22.94
CA GLN A 19 -1.32 19.11 24.07
C GLN A 19 -0.64 18.50 25.30
N SER A 20 -0.73 17.17 25.45
CA SER A 20 -0.02 16.40 26.47
C SER A 20 1.43 16.06 26.11
N GLY A 21 1.94 16.56 24.98
CA GLY A 21 3.32 16.36 24.53
C GLY A 21 3.58 15.01 23.85
N HIS A 22 2.52 14.30 23.43
CA HIS A 22 2.66 13.02 22.73
C HIS A 22 2.80 13.20 21.22
N SER A 23 3.72 12.44 20.60
CA SER A 23 3.77 12.24 19.14
C SER A 23 2.74 11.20 18.73
N ILE A 24 2.16 11.35 17.53
CA ILE A 24 1.12 10.47 16.98
C ILE A 24 1.61 9.80 15.72
N GLY A 25 1.64 8.47 15.72
CA GLY A 25 1.80 7.64 14.52
C GLY A 25 0.45 7.17 14.00
N PHE A 26 0.29 7.14 12.67
CA PHE A 26 -0.96 6.78 12.01
C PHE A 26 -0.79 5.67 10.98
N ILE A 27 -1.67 4.69 10.99
CA ILE A 27 -1.69 3.57 10.06
C ILE A 27 -3.05 3.54 9.36
N PRO A 28 -3.19 4.16 8.16
CA PRO A 28 -4.41 4.07 7.39
C PRO A 28 -4.58 2.70 6.76
N THR A 29 -5.73 2.05 6.99
CA THR A 29 -6.04 0.73 6.41
C THR A 29 -7.48 0.66 5.90
N MET A 30 -7.75 -0.34 5.07
CA MET A 30 -9.10 -0.69 4.66
C MET A 30 -9.70 -1.85 5.48
N GLY A 31 -9.07 -2.27 6.58
CA GLY A 31 -9.44 -3.47 7.33
C GLY A 31 -8.91 -4.76 6.70
N ALA A 32 -9.48 -5.91 7.08
CA ALA A 32 -8.94 -7.24 6.80
C ALA A 32 -7.46 -7.34 7.18
N LEU A 33 -7.17 -6.97 8.42
CA LEU A 33 -5.81 -6.83 8.94
C LEU A 33 -5.09 -8.18 8.96
N HIS A 34 -3.80 -8.14 8.65
CA HIS A 34 -2.91 -9.29 8.64
C HIS A 34 -1.52 -8.89 9.18
N ASP A 35 -0.58 -9.82 9.25
CA ASP A 35 0.76 -9.57 9.83
C ASP A 35 1.50 -8.41 9.17
N GLY A 36 1.27 -8.15 7.87
CA GLY A 36 1.79 -6.96 7.19
C GLY A 36 1.32 -5.67 7.87
N HIS A 37 0.03 -5.56 8.21
CA HIS A 37 -0.49 -4.41 8.95
C HIS A 37 0.04 -4.37 10.39
N ALA A 38 0.16 -5.53 11.04
CA ALA A 38 0.75 -5.60 12.39
C ALA A 38 2.19 -5.07 12.43
N THR A 39 2.98 -5.33 11.37
CA THR A 39 4.34 -4.78 11.24
C THR A 39 4.34 -3.25 11.11
N LEU A 40 3.40 -2.67 10.34
CA LEU A 40 3.23 -1.20 10.29
C LEU A 40 2.92 -0.63 11.69
N MET A 41 2.01 -1.26 12.44
CA MET A 41 1.62 -0.86 13.78
C MET A 41 2.79 -0.95 14.77
N GLN A 42 3.58 -2.04 14.70
CA GLN A 42 4.79 -2.22 15.52
C GLN A 42 5.84 -1.15 15.23
N ARG A 43 6.06 -0.83 13.95
CA ARG A 43 6.97 0.24 13.55
C ARG A 43 6.50 1.60 14.07
N SER A 44 5.22 1.91 13.92
CA SER A 44 4.63 3.13 14.46
C SER A 44 4.83 3.24 15.98
N LYS A 45 4.61 2.15 16.70
CA LYS A 45 4.78 2.08 18.16
C LYS A 45 6.23 2.28 18.61
N ALA A 46 7.20 1.89 17.78
CA ALA A 46 8.62 2.14 18.08
C ALA A 46 9.00 3.61 17.91
N ASP A 47 8.33 4.31 16.97
CA ASP A 47 8.69 5.67 16.58
C ASP A 47 7.85 6.74 17.32
N ASN A 48 6.67 6.38 17.89
CA ASN A 48 5.72 7.34 18.45
C ASN A 48 5.18 6.93 19.82
N SER A 49 4.75 7.92 20.60
CA SER A 49 4.17 7.72 21.94
C SER A 49 2.68 7.36 21.91
N ARG A 50 1.96 7.69 20.83
CA ARG A 50 0.56 7.31 20.59
C ARG A 50 0.38 6.80 19.18
N ASN A 51 -0.51 5.82 19.01
CA ASN A 51 -0.69 5.12 17.74
C ASN A 51 -2.16 5.03 17.39
N VAL A 52 -2.48 5.52 16.21
CA VAL A 52 -3.82 5.49 15.62
C VAL A 52 -3.81 4.57 14.42
N ALA A 53 -4.80 3.69 14.30
CA ALA A 53 -5.08 3.02 13.03
C ALA A 53 -6.46 3.43 12.52
N SER A 54 -6.67 3.43 11.21
CA SER A 54 -8.02 3.54 10.65
C SER A 54 -8.44 2.27 9.94
N ILE A 55 -9.76 2.01 9.94
CA ILE A 55 -10.40 0.97 9.12
C ILE A 55 -11.48 1.64 8.30
N PHE A 56 -11.21 1.87 7.01
CA PHE A 56 -12.16 2.48 6.10
C PHE A 56 -12.03 1.93 4.68
N VAL A 57 -13.04 1.17 4.24
CA VAL A 57 -13.12 0.70 2.85
C VAL A 57 -13.60 1.87 1.99
N ASN A 58 -12.66 2.55 1.34
CA ASN A 58 -12.90 3.77 0.59
C ASN A 58 -13.57 3.50 -0.76
N PRO A 59 -14.84 3.89 -0.98
CA PRO A 59 -15.51 3.61 -2.25
C PRO A 59 -14.89 4.35 -3.45
N LEU A 60 -14.26 5.52 -3.24
CA LEU A 60 -13.72 6.35 -4.32
C LEU A 60 -12.52 5.72 -5.04
N GLN A 61 -11.82 4.77 -4.41
CA GLN A 61 -10.64 4.12 -5.02
C GLN A 61 -10.96 2.81 -5.75
N PHE A 62 -12.22 2.39 -5.80
CA PHE A 62 -12.63 1.17 -6.49
C PHE A 62 -13.25 1.49 -7.85
N ASN A 63 -12.61 1.02 -8.92
CA ASN A 63 -13.11 1.17 -10.30
C ASN A 63 -14.24 0.18 -10.63
N ASN A 64 -14.38 -0.88 -9.82
CA ASN A 64 -15.33 -1.95 -10.03
C ASN A 64 -16.17 -2.16 -8.76
N ALA A 65 -17.49 -2.05 -8.89
CA ALA A 65 -18.43 -2.28 -7.80
C ALA A 65 -18.34 -3.71 -7.23
N GLN A 66 -18.00 -4.70 -8.06
CA GLN A 66 -17.84 -6.08 -7.62
C GLN A 66 -16.63 -6.23 -6.68
N ASP A 67 -15.49 -5.56 -6.96
CA ASP A 67 -14.30 -5.58 -6.09
C ASP A 67 -14.60 -4.88 -4.76
N LEU A 68 -15.31 -3.74 -4.78
CA LEU A 68 -15.76 -3.04 -3.58
C LEU A 68 -16.69 -3.92 -2.71
N ASN A 69 -17.65 -4.60 -3.35
CA ASN A 69 -18.62 -5.43 -2.63
C ASN A 69 -17.99 -6.71 -2.06
N SER A 70 -17.02 -7.28 -2.76
CA SER A 70 -16.29 -8.49 -2.34
C SER A 70 -15.11 -8.20 -1.41
N TYR A 71 -14.80 -6.91 -1.15
CA TYR A 71 -13.71 -6.57 -0.25
C TYR A 71 -14.02 -7.05 1.17
N PRO A 72 -13.12 -7.81 1.82
CA PRO A 72 -13.41 -8.44 3.11
C PRO A 72 -13.64 -7.38 4.21
N ARG A 73 -14.66 -7.60 5.04
CA ARG A 73 -15.02 -6.77 6.19
C ARG A 73 -15.02 -7.63 7.44
N THR A 74 -14.00 -7.48 8.26
CA THR A 74 -13.69 -8.35 9.42
C THR A 74 -13.46 -7.52 10.69
N LEU A 75 -14.33 -6.54 10.96
CA LEU A 75 -14.11 -5.51 11.96
C LEU A 75 -13.76 -6.07 13.35
N ASP A 76 -14.46 -7.10 13.82
CA ASP A 76 -14.19 -7.67 15.16
C ASP A 76 -12.78 -8.27 15.24
N THR A 77 -12.37 -9.02 14.21
CA THR A 77 -11.02 -9.57 14.10
C THR A 77 -9.98 -8.45 13.98
N ASP A 78 -10.27 -7.42 13.22
CA ASP A 78 -9.39 -6.28 13.02
C ASP A 78 -9.18 -5.50 14.33
N ILE A 79 -10.23 -5.31 15.12
CA ILE A 79 -10.17 -4.73 16.47
C ILE A 79 -9.23 -5.54 17.37
N ASP A 80 -9.31 -6.86 17.34
CA ASP A 80 -8.45 -7.72 18.16
C ASP A 80 -6.98 -7.65 17.73
N ILE A 81 -6.73 -7.60 16.41
CA ILE A 81 -5.37 -7.43 15.88
C ILE A 81 -4.81 -6.07 16.28
N ALA A 82 -5.56 -4.98 16.11
CA ALA A 82 -5.16 -3.64 16.49
C ALA A 82 -4.85 -3.52 17.99
N LYS A 83 -5.70 -4.11 18.85
CA LYS A 83 -5.47 -4.16 20.31
C LYS A 83 -4.17 -4.89 20.64
N LYS A 84 -3.95 -6.08 20.07
CA LYS A 84 -2.72 -6.87 20.28
C LYS A 84 -1.47 -6.15 19.80
N ALA A 85 -1.56 -5.39 18.70
CA ALA A 85 -0.47 -4.57 18.19
C ALA A 85 -0.20 -3.32 19.02
N GLY A 86 -1.07 -2.98 19.98
CA GLY A 86 -0.89 -1.85 20.90
C GLY A 86 -1.33 -0.50 20.33
N ILE A 87 -2.36 -0.51 19.48
CA ILE A 87 -3.01 0.72 18.99
C ILE A 87 -3.78 1.39 20.14
N ASP A 88 -3.61 2.70 20.28
CA ASP A 88 -4.27 3.52 21.34
C ASP A 88 -5.68 3.95 20.91
N ALA A 89 -5.84 4.35 19.64
CA ALA A 89 -7.10 4.78 19.05
C ALA A 89 -7.36 4.13 17.70
N LEU A 90 -8.60 3.66 17.47
CA LEU A 90 -9.05 3.09 16.21
C LEU A 90 -10.11 4.00 15.59
N TYR A 91 -9.85 4.53 14.39
CA TYR A 91 -10.77 5.37 13.65
C TYR A 91 -11.52 4.55 12.60
N VAL A 92 -12.85 4.42 12.78
CA VAL A 92 -13.72 3.58 11.94
C VAL A 92 -14.89 4.44 11.40
N PRO A 93 -14.61 5.38 10.47
CA PRO A 93 -15.67 6.25 9.95
C PRO A 93 -16.63 5.51 9.02
N SER A 94 -17.88 5.96 9.01
CA SER A 94 -18.83 5.57 7.96
C SER A 94 -18.54 6.31 6.65
N VAL A 95 -19.09 5.82 5.54
CA VAL A 95 -19.00 6.51 4.24
C VAL A 95 -19.61 7.90 4.31
N SER A 96 -20.74 8.06 4.98
CA SER A 96 -21.39 9.38 5.15
C SER A 96 -20.60 10.33 6.07
N ALA A 97 -19.83 9.80 7.03
CA ALA A 97 -18.94 10.63 7.85
C ALA A 97 -17.72 11.12 7.04
N MET A 98 -17.19 10.28 6.15
CA MET A 98 -16.07 10.65 5.26
C MET A 98 -16.53 11.52 4.09
N TYR A 99 -17.67 11.23 3.51
CA TYR A 99 -18.21 11.89 2.33
C TYR A 99 -19.68 12.28 2.61
N PRO A 100 -19.92 13.39 3.34
CA PRO A 100 -21.26 13.86 3.63
C PRO A 100 -21.96 14.35 2.36
N ASP A 101 -23.28 14.53 2.44
CA ASP A 101 -24.06 15.10 1.35
C ASP A 101 -23.48 16.44 0.90
N GLY A 102 -23.32 16.60 -0.40
CA GLY A 102 -22.67 17.78 -1.00
C GLY A 102 -21.14 17.73 -1.07
N PHE A 103 -20.52 16.63 -0.64
CA PHE A 103 -19.07 16.44 -0.85
C PHE A 103 -18.71 16.48 -2.35
N SER A 104 -17.75 17.34 -2.74
CA SER A 104 -17.39 17.57 -4.14
C SER A 104 -15.88 17.74 -4.38
N THR A 105 -15.08 17.84 -3.31
CA THR A 105 -13.63 18.08 -3.43
C THR A 105 -12.89 16.79 -3.74
N VAL A 106 -12.02 16.82 -4.75
CA VAL A 106 -11.14 15.70 -5.13
C VAL A 106 -9.69 16.18 -5.13
N VAL A 107 -8.80 15.38 -4.59
CA VAL A 107 -7.35 15.57 -4.71
C VAL A 107 -6.85 14.74 -5.89
N THR A 108 -6.29 15.38 -6.90
CA THR A 108 -5.75 14.71 -8.09
C THR A 108 -4.32 14.30 -7.86
N ALA A 109 -4.00 13.05 -8.17
CA ALA A 109 -2.67 12.47 -7.92
C ALA A 109 -1.60 12.86 -8.96
N GLY A 110 -1.99 13.59 -10.03
CA GLY A 110 -1.09 14.08 -11.07
C GLY A 110 -0.41 12.97 -11.89
N HIS A 111 0.74 13.29 -12.48
CA HIS A 111 1.45 12.42 -13.43
C HIS A 111 1.92 11.09 -12.83
N LEU A 112 2.17 11.03 -11.53
CA LEU A 112 2.54 9.77 -10.87
C LEU A 112 1.44 8.70 -10.92
N ALA A 113 0.20 9.09 -11.26
CA ALA A 113 -0.94 8.20 -11.40
C ALA A 113 -1.22 7.77 -12.86
N GLU A 114 -0.36 8.12 -13.82
CA GLU A 114 -0.62 7.87 -15.25
C GLU A 114 -0.04 6.54 -15.76
N THR A 115 0.80 5.87 -14.97
CA THR A 115 1.48 4.62 -15.34
C THR A 115 1.09 3.47 -14.41
N MET A 116 1.52 2.26 -14.70
CA MET A 116 1.38 1.06 -13.85
C MET A 116 -0.06 0.89 -13.28
N GLU A 117 -0.22 0.91 -11.95
CA GLU A 117 -1.53 0.79 -11.28
C GLU A 117 -2.50 1.90 -11.72
N GLY A 118 -2.01 3.12 -11.90
CA GLY A 118 -2.84 4.24 -12.32
C GLY A 118 -3.36 4.11 -13.74
N ALA A 119 -2.56 3.61 -14.68
CA ALA A 119 -2.98 3.30 -16.05
C ALA A 119 -4.01 2.17 -16.08
N SER A 120 -3.79 1.10 -15.28
CA SER A 120 -4.70 -0.04 -15.19
C SER A 120 -6.00 0.29 -14.43
N ARG A 121 -5.99 1.32 -13.59
CA ARG A 121 -7.09 1.68 -12.69
C ARG A 121 -7.36 3.20 -12.72
N PRO A 122 -7.89 3.77 -13.82
CA PRO A 122 -8.12 5.21 -13.94
C PRO A 122 -8.94 5.79 -12.77
N GLY A 123 -8.47 6.89 -12.15
CA GLY A 123 -9.09 7.54 -10.99
C GLY A 123 -8.84 6.86 -9.63
N HIS A 124 -8.20 5.70 -9.60
CA HIS A 124 -7.86 5.00 -8.36
C HIS A 124 -7.05 5.88 -7.40
N PHE A 125 -5.98 6.48 -7.90
CA PHE A 125 -5.08 7.28 -7.06
C PHE A 125 -5.68 8.63 -6.66
N ASP A 126 -6.61 9.19 -7.42
CA ASP A 126 -7.38 10.36 -6.98
C ASP A 126 -8.26 10.00 -5.78
N GLY A 127 -8.88 8.81 -5.81
CA GLY A 127 -9.60 8.26 -4.67
C GLY A 127 -8.71 8.03 -3.46
N VAL A 128 -7.49 7.49 -3.66
CA VAL A 128 -6.50 7.26 -2.59
C VAL A 128 -6.00 8.59 -2.03
N ALA A 129 -5.59 9.54 -2.87
CA ALA A 129 -5.13 10.86 -2.45
C ALA A 129 -6.18 11.58 -1.63
N THR A 130 -7.42 11.58 -2.12
CA THR A 130 -8.55 12.23 -1.44
C THR A 130 -8.80 11.64 -0.06
N VAL A 131 -8.87 10.31 0.07
CA VAL A 131 -9.12 9.68 1.37
C VAL A 131 -7.95 9.86 2.33
N VAL A 132 -6.71 9.74 1.86
CA VAL A 132 -5.53 9.88 2.71
C VAL A 132 -5.39 11.30 3.24
N VAL A 133 -5.60 12.32 2.41
CA VAL A 133 -5.63 13.72 2.85
C VAL A 133 -6.70 13.93 3.92
N LYS A 134 -7.93 13.41 3.74
CA LYS A 134 -8.99 13.50 4.75
C LYS A 134 -8.63 12.79 6.06
N LEU A 135 -8.09 11.58 5.98
CA LEU A 135 -7.69 10.80 7.15
C LEU A 135 -6.55 11.47 7.91
N ILE A 136 -5.50 11.93 7.22
CA ILE A 136 -4.38 12.64 7.84
C ILE A 136 -4.85 13.98 8.44
N SER A 137 -5.74 14.72 7.76
CA SER A 137 -6.31 15.95 8.32
C SER A 137 -7.13 15.71 9.58
N ALA A 138 -7.88 14.61 9.66
CA ALA A 138 -8.68 14.27 10.83
C ALA A 138 -7.80 13.79 12.01
N VAL A 139 -6.80 12.94 11.76
CA VAL A 139 -5.91 12.41 12.79
C VAL A 139 -4.79 13.39 13.16
N ASN A 140 -4.35 14.21 12.23
CA ASN A 140 -3.22 15.14 12.38
C ASN A 140 -1.96 14.48 12.98
N PRO A 141 -1.42 13.40 12.37
CA PRO A 141 -0.30 12.64 12.89
C PRO A 141 1.04 13.30 12.59
N ASP A 142 2.08 12.96 13.39
CA ASP A 142 3.46 13.33 13.09
C ASP A 142 4.06 12.43 12.00
N HIS A 143 3.69 11.13 12.04
CA HIS A 143 4.14 10.13 11.06
C HIS A 143 2.96 9.29 10.58
N ALA A 144 2.90 8.99 9.28
CA ALA A 144 1.96 8.03 8.71
C ALA A 144 2.70 6.89 8.01
N TYR A 145 2.26 5.63 8.27
CA TYR A 145 2.98 4.41 7.88
C TYR A 145 2.27 3.69 6.75
N PHE A 146 3.02 3.39 5.69
CA PHE A 146 2.52 2.68 4.50
C PHE A 146 3.47 1.57 4.10
N GLY A 147 2.93 0.45 3.58
CA GLY A 147 3.75 -0.65 3.08
C GLY A 147 4.41 -0.32 1.74
N LYS A 148 5.72 -0.62 1.59
CA LYS A 148 6.43 -0.51 0.31
C LYS A 148 5.88 -1.45 -0.77
N LYS A 149 5.07 -2.47 -0.39
CA LYS A 149 4.38 -3.35 -1.34
C LYS A 149 3.54 -2.57 -2.36
N ASP A 150 2.82 -1.55 -1.91
CA ASP A 150 2.01 -0.68 -2.76
C ASP A 150 2.87 0.54 -3.17
N PHE A 151 3.95 0.24 -3.91
CA PHE A 151 5.06 1.16 -4.19
C PHE A 151 4.62 2.48 -4.82
N GLN A 152 3.82 2.41 -5.89
CA GLN A 152 3.32 3.62 -6.55
C GLN A 152 2.38 4.42 -5.63
N GLN A 153 1.55 3.74 -4.82
CA GLN A 153 0.71 4.41 -3.83
C GLN A 153 1.56 5.20 -2.82
N LEU A 154 2.65 4.61 -2.33
CA LEU A 154 3.55 5.29 -1.39
C LEU A 154 4.18 6.54 -2.02
N ALA A 155 4.60 6.49 -3.29
CA ALA A 155 5.16 7.62 -4.01
C ALA A 155 4.10 8.73 -4.22
N VAL A 156 2.90 8.37 -4.68
CA VAL A 156 1.76 9.30 -4.82
C VAL A 156 1.45 10.00 -3.50
N ILE A 157 1.35 9.25 -2.41
CA ILE A 157 1.03 9.83 -1.10
C ILE A 157 2.14 10.78 -0.64
N ARG A 158 3.41 10.44 -0.81
CA ARG A 158 4.52 11.33 -0.48
C ARG A 158 4.45 12.63 -1.24
N GLN A 159 4.18 12.57 -2.55
CA GLN A 159 4.04 13.75 -3.39
C GLN A 159 2.86 14.62 -2.93
N VAL A 160 1.69 14.01 -2.72
CA VAL A 160 0.49 14.75 -2.28
C VAL A 160 0.71 15.46 -0.93
N ILE A 161 1.35 14.80 0.04
CA ILE A 161 1.64 15.40 1.34
C ILE A 161 2.63 16.56 1.21
N ALA A 162 3.64 16.42 0.34
CA ALA A 162 4.61 17.49 0.08
C ALA A 162 3.97 18.68 -0.65
N ASP A 163 3.20 18.43 -1.71
CA ASP A 163 2.57 19.48 -2.53
C ASP A 163 1.50 20.27 -1.77
N LEU A 164 0.86 19.64 -0.78
CA LEU A 164 -0.15 20.30 0.07
C LEU A 164 0.42 20.87 1.37
N ASP A 165 1.75 20.91 1.52
CA ASP A 165 2.44 21.40 2.73
C ASP A 165 1.90 20.79 4.04
N MET A 166 1.46 19.51 3.99
CA MET A 166 0.91 18.84 5.16
C MET A 166 2.03 18.45 6.13
N ASN A 167 1.87 18.80 7.40
CA ASN A 167 2.86 18.53 8.43
C ASN A 167 2.77 17.08 8.93
N CYS A 168 3.14 16.13 8.06
CA CYS A 168 3.13 14.68 8.35
C CYS A 168 4.29 14.00 7.59
N SER A 169 5.13 13.26 8.27
CA SER A 169 6.18 12.46 7.63
C SER A 169 5.67 11.12 7.17
N ILE A 170 5.88 10.76 5.89
CA ILE A 170 5.44 9.48 5.31
C ILE A 170 6.56 8.43 5.43
N VAL A 171 6.30 7.39 6.21
CA VAL A 171 7.24 6.30 6.48
C VAL A 171 6.87 5.06 5.66
N GLY A 172 7.78 4.64 4.76
CA GLY A 172 7.63 3.39 4.02
C GLY A 172 8.19 2.21 4.84
N VAL A 173 7.39 1.17 5.04
CA VAL A 173 7.78 -0.04 5.75
C VAL A 173 7.99 -1.19 4.75
N PRO A 174 9.07 -1.99 4.89
CA PRO A 174 9.36 -3.08 3.97
C PRO A 174 8.19 -4.06 3.79
N THR A 175 8.12 -4.66 2.60
CA THR A 175 7.10 -5.66 2.27
C THR A 175 7.23 -6.89 3.15
N VAL A 176 6.17 -7.20 3.91
CA VAL A 176 6.09 -8.45 4.69
C VAL A 176 5.66 -9.58 3.78
N ARG A 177 6.35 -10.71 3.88
CA ARG A 177 6.11 -11.89 3.04
C ARG A 177 5.77 -13.11 3.85
N HIS A 178 5.04 -14.04 3.25
CA HIS A 178 4.92 -15.41 3.74
C HIS A 178 6.29 -16.11 3.65
N SER A 179 6.44 -17.23 4.36
CA SER A 179 7.69 -18.03 4.36
C SER A 179 8.11 -18.55 2.97
N ASP A 180 7.16 -18.59 2.01
CA ASP A 180 7.40 -18.98 0.63
C ASP A 180 7.71 -17.79 -0.31
N GLY A 181 7.81 -16.57 0.24
CA GLY A 181 8.15 -15.35 -0.50
C GLY A 181 6.96 -14.53 -0.98
N LEU A 182 5.74 -15.07 -0.99
CA LEU A 182 4.56 -14.32 -1.44
C LEU A 182 4.32 -13.08 -0.56
N ALA A 183 4.21 -11.91 -1.17
CA ALA A 183 3.86 -10.68 -0.46
C ALA A 183 2.50 -10.80 0.24
N MET A 184 2.40 -10.40 1.50
CA MET A 184 1.15 -10.45 2.25
C MET A 184 0.13 -9.44 1.71
N SER A 185 -1.08 -9.94 1.48
CA SER A 185 -2.21 -9.13 0.99
C SER A 185 -3.53 -9.77 1.43
N SER A 186 -4.52 -8.93 1.76
CA SER A 186 -5.89 -9.39 2.01
C SER A 186 -6.49 -10.14 0.80
N ARG A 187 -6.02 -9.84 -0.42
CA ARG A 187 -6.44 -10.56 -1.63
C ARG A 187 -5.92 -11.99 -1.72
N ASN A 188 -4.89 -12.37 -0.96
CA ASN A 188 -4.35 -13.74 -0.98
C ASN A 188 -5.40 -14.78 -0.52
N THR A 189 -6.35 -14.39 0.32
CA THR A 189 -7.45 -15.27 0.77
C THR A 189 -8.43 -15.66 -0.34
N ARG A 190 -8.41 -14.95 -1.49
CA ARG A 190 -9.26 -15.23 -2.66
C ARG A 190 -8.60 -16.19 -3.65
N LEU A 191 -7.31 -16.52 -3.47
CA LEU A 191 -6.61 -17.46 -4.35
C LEU A 191 -7.15 -18.89 -4.15
N THR A 192 -7.32 -19.61 -5.26
CA THR A 192 -7.51 -21.06 -5.20
C THR A 192 -6.28 -21.74 -4.60
N ALA A 193 -6.41 -22.97 -4.12
CA ALA A 193 -5.27 -23.73 -3.58
C ALA A 193 -4.13 -23.87 -4.60
N ILE A 194 -4.47 -24.03 -5.89
CA ILE A 194 -3.49 -24.12 -7.00
C ILE A 194 -2.79 -22.77 -7.16
N HIS A 195 -3.55 -21.68 -7.33
CA HIS A 195 -2.99 -20.35 -7.52
C HIS A 195 -2.18 -19.88 -6.31
N ARG A 196 -2.62 -20.22 -5.06
CA ARG A 196 -1.84 -19.90 -3.86
C ARG A 196 -0.48 -20.59 -3.84
N LYS A 197 -0.40 -21.84 -4.33
CA LYS A 197 0.86 -22.60 -4.43
C LYS A 197 1.77 -22.03 -5.52
N GLN A 198 1.21 -21.50 -6.59
CA GLN A 198 1.97 -20.96 -7.73
C GLN A 198 2.42 -19.51 -7.52
N SER A 199 1.63 -18.69 -6.82
CA SER A 199 1.85 -17.25 -6.69
C SER A 199 3.20 -16.81 -6.09
N PRO A 200 3.94 -17.59 -5.28
CA PRO A 200 5.28 -17.24 -4.85
C PRO A 200 6.30 -17.06 -5.97
N VAL A 201 6.00 -17.58 -7.18
CA VAL A 201 6.86 -17.40 -8.37
C VAL A 201 7.09 -15.91 -8.68
N ILE A 202 6.15 -15.03 -8.36
CA ILE A 202 6.32 -13.58 -8.58
C ILE A 202 7.61 -13.09 -7.91
N PHE A 203 7.74 -13.34 -6.61
CA PHE A 203 8.91 -12.87 -5.87
C PHE A 203 10.19 -13.58 -6.26
N SER A 204 10.15 -14.90 -6.48
CA SER A 204 11.33 -15.64 -6.92
C SER A 204 11.82 -15.18 -8.31
N ALA A 205 10.91 -14.82 -9.22
CA ALA A 205 11.27 -14.24 -10.52
C ALA A 205 11.89 -12.85 -10.36
N LEU A 206 11.32 -11.99 -9.51
CA LEU A 206 11.89 -10.67 -9.19
C LEU A 206 13.30 -10.80 -8.58
N GLN A 207 13.49 -11.70 -7.62
CA GLN A 207 14.81 -11.94 -7.01
C GLN A 207 15.86 -12.39 -8.03
N LYS A 208 15.50 -13.25 -8.97
CA LYS A 208 16.42 -13.70 -10.04
C LYS A 208 16.89 -12.52 -10.90
N LEU A 209 16.00 -11.56 -11.21
CA LEU A 209 16.36 -10.37 -11.99
C LEU A 209 17.40 -9.51 -11.28
N VAL A 210 17.25 -9.32 -9.97
CA VAL A 210 18.15 -8.46 -9.19
C VAL A 210 19.45 -9.18 -8.81
N SER A 211 19.39 -10.50 -8.58
CA SER A 211 20.57 -11.33 -8.23
C SER A 211 21.49 -11.56 -9.42
N SER A 212 21.01 -11.44 -10.65
CA SER A 212 21.81 -11.57 -11.87
C SER A 212 22.69 -10.32 -12.08
N GLN A 213 23.48 -9.94 -11.07
CA GLN A 213 24.38 -8.76 -11.12
C GLN A 213 25.37 -8.88 -12.27
N SER A 214 24.99 -8.39 -13.44
CA SER A 214 25.93 -8.06 -14.50
C SER A 214 26.54 -6.69 -14.17
N PRO A 215 27.86 -6.50 -14.37
CA PRO A 215 28.47 -5.17 -14.30
C PRO A 215 27.94 -4.23 -15.40
N VAL A 216 27.18 -4.75 -16.35
CA VAL A 216 26.54 -3.99 -17.43
C VAL A 216 25.05 -3.86 -17.12
N PRO A 217 24.47 -2.65 -17.19
CA PRO A 217 23.04 -2.46 -17.02
C PRO A 217 22.25 -3.37 -17.97
N ILE A 218 21.25 -4.11 -17.44
CA ILE A 218 20.43 -5.00 -18.24
C ILE A 218 19.33 -4.15 -18.88
N ASP A 219 19.13 -4.29 -20.19
CA ASP A 219 18.07 -3.55 -20.87
C ASP A 219 16.67 -4.00 -20.41
N SER A 220 15.74 -3.05 -20.40
CA SER A 220 14.37 -3.26 -19.86
C SER A 220 13.58 -4.30 -20.65
N VAL A 221 13.83 -4.45 -21.94
CA VAL A 221 13.13 -5.42 -22.80
C VAL A 221 13.52 -6.85 -22.41
N SER A 222 14.82 -7.07 -22.18
CA SER A 222 15.34 -8.36 -21.72
C SER A 222 14.78 -8.74 -20.35
N ILE A 223 14.71 -7.79 -19.41
CA ILE A 223 14.12 -8.02 -18.08
C ILE A 223 12.64 -8.35 -18.17
N LYS A 224 11.88 -7.58 -18.94
CA LYS A 224 10.44 -7.83 -19.15
C LYS A 224 10.20 -9.22 -19.73
N LYS A 225 10.99 -9.59 -20.72
CA LYS A 225 10.91 -10.93 -21.32
C LYS A 225 11.25 -12.03 -20.33
N GLN A 226 12.37 -11.92 -19.62
CA GLN A 226 12.84 -12.94 -18.68
C GLN A 226 11.82 -13.17 -17.56
N PHE A 227 11.26 -12.10 -16.97
CA PHE A 227 10.21 -12.22 -15.95
C PHE A 227 8.97 -12.91 -16.50
N THR A 228 8.50 -12.49 -17.68
CA THR A 228 7.30 -13.05 -18.31
C THR A 228 7.47 -14.55 -18.64
N ASP A 229 8.63 -14.93 -19.19
CA ASP A 229 8.96 -16.33 -19.49
C ASP A 229 8.99 -17.19 -18.21
N GLU A 230 9.56 -16.67 -17.09
CA GLU A 230 9.59 -17.36 -15.80
C GLU A 230 8.17 -17.58 -15.24
N ILE A 231 7.31 -16.54 -15.26
CA ILE A 231 5.92 -16.64 -14.79
C ILE A 231 5.17 -17.69 -15.61
N HIS A 232 5.21 -17.61 -16.94
CA HIS A 232 4.45 -18.49 -17.82
C HIS A 232 4.94 -19.94 -17.81
N SER A 233 6.25 -20.18 -17.60
CA SER A 233 6.80 -21.54 -17.53
C SER A 233 6.52 -22.25 -16.22
N SER A 234 6.33 -21.48 -15.13
CA SER A 234 6.26 -22.01 -13.77
C SER A 234 4.86 -21.91 -13.13
N SER A 235 3.90 -21.26 -13.79
CA SER A 235 2.57 -21.01 -13.22
C SER A 235 1.51 -20.72 -14.27
N GLU A 236 0.25 -20.66 -13.84
CA GLU A 236 -0.90 -20.16 -14.61
C GLU A 236 -1.05 -18.64 -14.54
N GLY A 237 -0.05 -17.92 -14.00
CA GLY A 237 -0.06 -16.48 -13.86
C GLY A 237 -0.01 -15.76 -15.22
N LEU A 238 -0.84 -14.72 -15.37
CA LEU A 238 -0.85 -13.85 -16.54
C LEU A 238 -0.26 -12.50 -16.15
N VAL A 239 0.89 -12.15 -16.74
CA VAL A 239 1.54 -10.86 -16.48
C VAL A 239 0.72 -9.76 -17.14
N GLU A 240 0.22 -8.80 -16.33
CA GLU A 240 -0.48 -7.63 -16.84
C GLU A 240 0.52 -6.53 -17.22
N TYR A 241 1.45 -6.24 -16.32
CA TYR A 241 2.58 -5.38 -16.62
C TYR A 241 3.83 -5.79 -15.84
N ILE A 242 4.97 -5.42 -16.37
CA ILE A 242 6.25 -5.30 -15.69
C ILE A 242 6.86 -3.98 -16.10
N GLU A 243 7.15 -3.11 -15.12
CA GLU A 243 7.74 -1.79 -15.35
C GLU A 243 9.00 -1.60 -14.53
N ILE A 244 10.00 -1.00 -15.16
CA ILE A 244 11.25 -0.60 -14.52
C ILE A 244 11.20 0.92 -14.42
N VAL A 245 11.20 1.40 -13.19
CA VAL A 245 11.06 2.82 -12.93
C VAL A 245 12.16 3.33 -12.01
N ASP A 246 12.45 4.60 -12.09
CA ASP A 246 13.25 5.28 -11.09
C ASP A 246 12.54 5.19 -9.73
N THR A 247 13.28 4.82 -8.69
CA THR A 247 12.71 4.56 -7.35
C THR A 247 12.04 5.81 -6.73
N PHE A 248 12.45 7.00 -7.12
CA PHE A 248 11.96 8.26 -6.54
C PHE A 248 10.98 9.00 -7.46
N THR A 249 11.29 9.09 -8.77
CA THR A 249 10.48 9.88 -9.72
C THR A 249 9.40 9.06 -10.41
N LEU A 250 9.47 7.71 -10.35
CA LEU A 250 8.64 6.76 -11.10
C LEU A 250 8.75 6.89 -12.62
N GLU A 251 9.70 7.66 -13.13
CA GLU A 251 9.97 7.72 -14.56
C GLU A 251 10.44 6.38 -15.10
N THR A 252 9.90 5.95 -16.23
CA THR A 252 10.28 4.69 -16.87
C THR A 252 11.74 4.70 -17.29
N LYS A 253 12.47 3.65 -16.94
CA LYS A 253 13.88 3.45 -17.29
C LYS A 253 14.03 2.43 -18.42
N THR A 254 14.98 2.67 -19.29
CA THR A 254 15.34 1.74 -20.38
C THR A 254 16.34 0.66 -19.94
N HIS A 255 16.98 0.84 -18.80
CA HIS A 255 17.93 -0.10 -18.21
C HIS A 255 17.68 -0.22 -16.71
N PHE A 256 17.97 -1.38 -16.15
CA PHE A 256 17.91 -1.63 -14.73
C PHE A 256 19.26 -1.38 -14.06
N ASP A 257 19.28 -0.52 -13.08
CA ASP A 257 20.43 -0.18 -12.25
C ASP A 257 20.03 0.02 -10.79
N LYS A 258 20.96 0.45 -9.94
CA LYS A 258 20.74 0.62 -8.48
C LYS A 258 19.71 1.70 -8.13
N SER A 259 19.37 2.61 -9.05
CA SER A 259 18.35 3.64 -8.84
C SER A 259 16.93 3.17 -9.18
N CYS A 260 16.79 1.91 -9.64
CA CYS A 260 15.54 1.40 -10.19
C CYS A 260 14.77 0.52 -9.21
N THR A 261 13.46 0.56 -9.37
CA THR A 261 12.52 -0.44 -8.83
C THR A 261 11.82 -1.14 -9.97
N VAL A 262 11.73 -2.47 -9.89
CA VAL A 262 10.89 -3.29 -10.79
C VAL A 262 9.53 -3.47 -10.15
N CYS A 263 8.47 -3.04 -10.82
CA CYS A 263 7.08 -3.17 -10.38
C CYS A 263 6.32 -4.11 -11.31
N VAL A 264 5.52 -5.01 -10.73
CA VAL A 264 4.79 -6.02 -11.49
C VAL A 264 3.34 -6.16 -11.05
N ALA A 265 2.47 -6.52 -12.00
CA ALA A 265 1.13 -7.01 -11.72
C ALA A 265 0.91 -8.33 -12.47
N VAL A 266 0.40 -9.33 -11.75
CA VAL A 266 0.16 -10.68 -12.28
C VAL A 266 -1.22 -11.15 -11.84
N TRP A 267 -2.01 -11.66 -12.79
CA TRP A 267 -3.31 -12.27 -12.54
C TRP A 267 -3.18 -13.77 -12.32
N PHE A 268 -3.80 -14.26 -11.26
CA PHE A 268 -4.04 -15.69 -11.00
C PHE A 268 -5.55 -15.93 -10.97
N GLY A 269 -6.11 -16.37 -12.08
CA GLY A 269 -7.56 -16.37 -12.29
C GLY A 269 -8.12 -14.94 -12.15
N ASP A 270 -9.07 -14.74 -11.22
CA ASP A 270 -9.70 -13.44 -10.95
C ASP A 270 -8.96 -12.63 -9.86
N VAL A 271 -7.82 -13.09 -9.38
CA VAL A 271 -7.06 -12.43 -8.32
C VAL A 271 -5.84 -11.74 -8.88
N ARG A 272 -5.83 -10.41 -8.81
CA ARG A 272 -4.72 -9.58 -9.22
C ARG A 272 -3.75 -9.38 -8.06
N LEU A 273 -2.51 -9.77 -8.26
CA LEU A 273 -1.42 -9.60 -7.31
C LEU A 273 -0.41 -8.60 -7.84
N ILE A 274 0.10 -7.76 -6.96
CA ILE A 274 1.20 -6.83 -7.25
C ILE A 274 2.37 -7.11 -6.33
N ASP A 275 3.56 -6.87 -6.85
CA ASP A 275 4.80 -6.90 -6.09
C ASP A 275 5.83 -5.96 -6.71
N ASN A 276 6.89 -5.71 -5.98
CA ASN A 276 8.01 -4.92 -6.47
C ASN A 276 9.31 -5.34 -5.78
N ILE A 277 10.43 -4.96 -6.39
CA ILE A 277 11.75 -5.15 -5.81
C ILE A 277 12.67 -3.99 -6.23
N SER A 278 13.43 -3.45 -5.28
CA SER A 278 14.50 -2.48 -5.50
C SER A 278 15.86 -3.10 -5.17
N HIS A 279 16.94 -2.45 -5.57
CA HIS A 279 18.29 -2.87 -5.16
C HIS A 279 18.49 -2.80 -3.64
N GLU A 280 17.88 -1.80 -2.98
CA GLU A 280 17.99 -1.64 -1.52
C GLU A 280 17.32 -2.79 -0.74
N ASP A 281 16.36 -3.49 -1.34
CA ASP A 281 15.68 -4.60 -0.68
C ASP A 281 16.51 -5.90 -0.65
N ASN A 282 17.68 -5.93 -1.30
CA ASN A 282 18.60 -7.09 -1.34
C ASN A 282 19.73 -7.04 -0.30
N ASP A 283 19.92 -5.95 0.40
CA ASP A 283 21.01 -5.77 1.37
C ASP A 283 20.65 -6.25 2.80
N HIS A 284 19.60 -7.12 2.92
CA HIS A 284 19.15 -7.65 4.22
C HIS A 284 19.00 -9.17 4.22
#